data_b964a73c5cf52669e40f3a2b2119509b
#
_entry.id   b964a73c5cf52669e40f3a2b2119509b
#
_cell.length_a   1.000
_cell.length_b   1.000
_cell.length_c   1.000
_cell.angle_alpha   90.00
_cell.angle_beta   90.00
_cell.angle_gamma   90.00
#
_symmetry.space_group_name_H-M   'P 1'
#
loop_
_entity.id
_entity.type
_entity.pdbx_description
1 polymer ?
#
loop_
_entity_poly.entity_id
_entity_poly.type
_entity_poly.pdbx_seq_one_letter_code
_entity_poly.pdbx_strand_id
1 'polypeptide(L)'
;MSRSALPKIGHDPEQALHAGARVALSEPQVVTLPVRTRVLLIASGGGHWIELTRLAEAFRNCQCEFVSTAPNLVAPVGDRPVVKVTDGSRDTTWALVRSFFQLWRIIRSRRPDLVVSTGAAPGALALYIAKLHGIRTIWIDSVANSDELSLSGRAVRNVADLCLTQWPHLASRDRRLRYFGRVL
;
A
#
# COMPACT_ATOMS: atom_id res chain seq x y z
N MET A 1 46.77 17.34 56.18
CA MET A 1 46.93 17.64 54.74
C MET A 1 46.86 16.35 53.99
N SER A 2 45.66 15.99 53.54
CA SER A 2 45.42 14.75 52.82
C SER A 2 44.90 15.09 51.41
N ARG A 3 45.63 14.73 50.35
CA ARG A 3 45.27 14.93 48.96
C ARG A 3 44.42 13.77 48.52
N SER A 4 43.16 14.03 48.27
CA SER A 4 42.24 13.10 47.64
C SER A 4 42.56 12.94 46.14
N ALA A 5 42.82 11.73 45.69
CA ALA A 5 43.05 11.37 44.29
C ALA A 5 41.72 11.16 43.60
N LEU A 6 41.53 11.82 42.45
CA LEU A 6 40.40 11.62 41.55
C LEU A 6 40.53 10.29 40.79
N PRO A 7 39.45 9.55 40.58
CA PRO A 7 39.47 8.34 39.77
C PRO A 7 39.55 8.68 38.28
N LYS A 8 40.46 8.01 37.56
CA LYS A 8 40.56 8.06 36.10
C LYS A 8 39.38 7.29 35.47
N ILE A 9 38.56 7.99 34.73
CA ILE A 9 37.52 7.39 33.88
C ILE A 9 38.21 6.91 32.59
N GLY A 10 38.40 5.59 32.48
CA GLY A 10 38.84 4.94 31.24
C GLY A 10 37.68 4.96 30.25
N HIS A 11 37.82 5.69 29.15
CA HIS A 11 36.95 5.57 27.99
C HIS A 11 37.41 4.35 27.18
N ASP A 12 36.65 3.28 27.26
CA ASP A 12 36.75 2.15 26.36
C ASP A 12 35.82 2.39 25.14
N PRO A 13 36.34 2.63 23.94
CA PRO A 13 35.54 2.92 22.75
C PRO A 13 34.77 1.71 22.23
N GLU A 14 35.05 0.48 22.69
CA GLU A 14 34.32 -0.71 22.21
C GLU A 14 32.96 -0.90 22.89
N GLN A 15 32.68 -0.28 24.03
CA GLN A 15 31.36 -0.44 24.68
C GLN A 15 30.26 0.45 24.09
N ALA A 16 30.59 1.40 23.22
CA ALA A 16 29.60 2.28 22.57
C ALA A 16 28.92 1.67 21.35
N LEU A 17 29.44 0.54 20.83
CA LEU A 17 28.92 -0.05 19.58
C LEU A 17 27.75 -1.03 19.78
N HIS A 18 27.40 -1.41 21.00
CA HIS A 18 26.34 -2.38 21.28
C HIS A 18 25.03 -1.81 21.86
N ALA A 19 24.93 -0.48 21.98
CA ALA A 19 23.68 0.17 22.35
C ALA A 19 22.81 0.53 21.12
N GLY A 20 22.80 -0.32 20.11
CA GLY A 20 21.80 -0.28 19.05
C GLY A 20 20.45 -0.64 19.65
N ALA A 21 19.59 0.36 19.84
CA ALA A 21 18.20 0.15 20.21
C ALA A 21 17.59 -0.89 19.28
N ARG A 22 17.43 -2.12 19.74
CA ARG A 22 16.58 -3.13 19.11
C ARG A 22 15.18 -2.54 19.12
N VAL A 23 14.79 -1.92 18.01
CA VAL A 23 13.37 -1.72 17.73
C VAL A 23 12.77 -3.12 17.72
N ALA A 24 12.09 -3.47 18.79
CA ALA A 24 11.31 -4.69 18.86
C ALA A 24 10.27 -4.56 17.74
N LEU A 25 10.54 -5.20 16.61
CA LEU A 25 9.55 -5.44 15.58
C LEU A 25 8.54 -6.37 16.26
N SER A 26 7.41 -5.83 16.68
CA SER A 26 6.28 -6.64 17.08
C SER A 26 6.01 -7.61 15.91
N GLU A 27 5.94 -8.90 16.20
CA GLU A 27 5.64 -9.91 15.20
C GLU A 27 4.40 -9.47 14.42
N PRO A 28 4.41 -9.59 13.08
CA PRO A 28 3.27 -9.21 12.27
C PRO A 28 2.07 -10.05 12.71
N GLN A 29 1.11 -9.42 13.33
CA GLN A 29 -0.14 -10.09 13.67
C GLN A 29 -0.84 -10.42 12.34
N VAL A 30 -1.01 -11.71 12.07
CA VAL A 30 -1.77 -12.20 10.92
C VAL A 30 -3.23 -11.87 11.19
N VAL A 31 -3.72 -10.79 10.60
CA VAL A 31 -5.14 -10.45 10.63
C VAL A 31 -5.84 -11.27 9.57
N THR A 32 -6.58 -12.29 10.00
CA THR A 32 -7.41 -13.09 9.08
C THR A 32 -8.70 -12.30 8.78
N LEU A 33 -8.89 -11.92 7.53
CA LEU A 33 -10.16 -11.32 7.10
C LEU A 33 -11.26 -12.40 7.06
N PRO A 34 -12.51 -12.07 7.42
CA PRO A 34 -13.63 -12.99 7.28
C PRO A 34 -13.80 -13.45 5.83
N VAL A 35 -14.12 -14.72 5.62
CA VAL A 35 -14.31 -15.34 4.27
C VAL A 35 -15.34 -14.61 3.40
N ARG A 36 -16.26 -13.85 4.00
CA ARG A 36 -17.27 -13.07 3.27
C ARG A 36 -16.85 -11.63 2.95
N THR A 37 -15.62 -11.21 3.31
CA THR A 37 -15.14 -9.87 3.02
C THR A 37 -15.02 -9.67 1.50
N ARG A 38 -15.70 -8.65 0.98
CA ARG A 38 -15.63 -8.26 -0.44
C ARG A 38 -14.47 -7.31 -0.63
N VAL A 39 -13.49 -7.72 -1.42
CA VAL A 39 -12.28 -6.94 -1.67
C VAL A 39 -12.23 -6.55 -3.15
N LEU A 40 -12.12 -5.26 -3.41
CA LEU A 40 -11.88 -4.71 -4.74
C LEU A 40 -10.41 -4.38 -4.89
N LEU A 41 -9.73 -5.08 -5.78
CA LEU A 41 -8.30 -4.92 -6.05
C LEU A 41 -8.12 -4.17 -7.38
N ILE A 42 -7.38 -3.05 -7.34
CA ILE A 42 -7.25 -2.14 -8.49
C ILE A 42 -5.81 -1.84 -8.79
N ALA A 43 -5.41 -2.00 -10.05
CA ALA A 43 -4.12 -1.56 -10.57
C ALA A 43 -4.22 -1.13 -12.03
N SER A 44 -3.32 -0.28 -12.48
CA SER A 44 -3.06 -0.14 -13.92
C SER A 44 -2.40 -1.42 -14.45
N GLY A 45 -2.13 -1.47 -15.76
CA GLY A 45 -1.33 -2.56 -16.35
C GLY A 45 0.14 -2.53 -15.94
N GLY A 46 0.93 -3.47 -16.47
CA GLY A 46 2.36 -3.55 -16.26
C GLY A 46 2.78 -3.91 -14.84
N GLY A 47 3.79 -3.24 -14.30
CA GLY A 47 4.38 -3.53 -12.98
C GLY A 47 3.38 -3.50 -11.84
N HIS A 48 2.47 -2.52 -11.82
CA HIS A 48 1.43 -2.43 -10.80
C HIS A 48 0.49 -3.64 -10.80
N TRP A 49 0.17 -4.18 -11.98
CA TRP A 49 -0.62 -5.40 -12.07
C TRP A 49 0.14 -6.61 -11.52
N ILE A 50 1.42 -6.73 -11.85
CA ILE A 50 2.28 -7.82 -11.33
C ILE A 50 2.35 -7.78 -9.81
N GLU A 51 2.54 -6.60 -9.22
CA GLU A 51 2.51 -6.42 -7.77
C GLU A 51 1.15 -6.82 -7.18
N LEU A 52 0.05 -6.39 -7.81
CA LEU A 52 -1.30 -6.71 -7.35
C LEU A 52 -1.57 -8.22 -7.40
N THR A 53 -1.13 -8.91 -8.45
CA THR A 53 -1.33 -10.37 -8.58
C THR A 53 -0.64 -11.16 -7.48
N ARG A 54 0.55 -10.72 -7.05
CA ARG A 54 1.27 -11.34 -5.93
C ARG A 54 0.58 -11.09 -4.59
N LEU A 55 0.07 -9.88 -4.39
CA LEU A 55 -0.69 -9.52 -3.20
C LEU A 55 -2.05 -10.23 -3.12
N ALA A 56 -2.64 -10.58 -4.27
CA ALA A 56 -3.95 -11.21 -4.32
C ALA A 56 -4.02 -12.51 -3.54
N GLU A 57 -2.91 -13.23 -3.40
CA GLU A 57 -2.82 -14.45 -2.60
C GLU A 57 -3.17 -14.21 -1.12
N ALA A 58 -2.86 -13.05 -0.57
CA ALA A 58 -3.24 -12.68 0.80
C ALA A 58 -4.77 -12.55 0.98
N PHE A 59 -5.51 -12.43 -0.12
CA PHE A 59 -6.97 -12.28 -0.13
C PHE A 59 -7.70 -13.50 -0.70
N ARG A 60 -7.03 -14.64 -0.87
CA ARG A 60 -7.60 -15.87 -1.49
C ARG A 60 -8.90 -16.33 -0.82
N ASN A 61 -9.03 -16.11 0.48
CA ASN A 61 -10.22 -16.49 1.25
C ASN A 61 -11.32 -15.42 1.24
N CYS A 62 -11.14 -14.32 0.50
CA CYS A 62 -12.09 -13.24 0.37
C CYS A 62 -12.84 -13.32 -0.98
N GLN A 63 -13.93 -12.58 -1.08
CA GLN A 63 -14.62 -12.39 -2.35
C GLN A 63 -13.91 -11.28 -3.16
N CYS A 64 -12.90 -11.68 -3.94
CA CYS A 64 -12.09 -10.75 -4.71
C CYS A 64 -12.73 -10.37 -6.04
N GLU A 65 -12.68 -9.09 -6.38
CA GLU A 65 -12.93 -8.55 -7.70
C GLU A 65 -11.74 -7.70 -8.13
N PHE A 66 -11.40 -7.78 -9.43
CA PHE A 66 -10.25 -7.11 -9.99
C PHE A 66 -10.64 -6.06 -11.01
N VAL A 67 -9.98 -4.91 -10.95
CA VAL A 67 -10.14 -3.81 -11.89
C VAL A 67 -8.79 -3.40 -12.45
N SER A 68 -8.69 -3.23 -13.76
CA SER A 68 -7.45 -2.75 -14.38
C SER A 68 -7.74 -1.88 -15.60
N THR A 69 -6.74 -1.10 -16.01
CA THR A 69 -6.78 -0.33 -17.26
C THR A 69 -6.32 -1.15 -18.46
N ALA A 70 -5.55 -2.22 -18.24
CA ALA A 70 -5.07 -3.09 -19.29
C ALA A 70 -6.15 -4.08 -19.74
N PRO A 71 -6.21 -4.42 -21.03
CA PRO A 71 -7.13 -5.42 -21.56
C PRO A 71 -6.65 -6.85 -21.31
N ASN A 72 -7.56 -7.81 -21.38
CA ASN A 72 -7.28 -9.24 -21.43
C ASN A 72 -6.46 -9.79 -20.26
N LEU A 73 -6.62 -9.20 -19.08
CA LEU A 73 -6.02 -9.70 -17.86
C LEU A 73 -6.89 -10.81 -17.24
N VAL A 74 -6.20 -11.78 -16.63
CA VAL A 74 -6.83 -12.88 -15.89
C VAL A 74 -6.70 -12.61 -14.40
N ALA A 75 -7.79 -12.80 -13.67
CA ALA A 75 -7.79 -12.67 -12.21
C ALA A 75 -6.90 -13.76 -11.60
N PRO A 76 -5.98 -13.38 -10.69
CA PRO A 76 -5.07 -14.35 -10.07
C PRO A 76 -5.75 -15.25 -9.03
N VAL A 77 -6.86 -14.80 -8.46
CA VAL A 77 -7.70 -15.55 -7.51
C VAL A 77 -9.18 -15.27 -7.79
N GLY A 78 -10.05 -16.26 -7.55
CA GLY A 78 -11.48 -16.15 -7.79
C GLY A 78 -11.86 -16.39 -9.26
N ASP A 79 -13.17 -16.45 -9.53
CA ASP A 79 -13.72 -16.83 -10.83
C ASP A 79 -14.24 -15.65 -11.65
N ARG A 80 -14.15 -14.44 -11.13
CA ARG A 80 -14.70 -13.25 -11.77
C ARG A 80 -13.73 -12.65 -12.77
N PRO A 81 -14.23 -12.21 -13.94
CA PRO A 81 -13.37 -11.55 -14.92
C PRO A 81 -12.85 -10.22 -14.38
N VAL A 82 -11.65 -9.83 -14.82
CA VAL A 82 -11.09 -8.51 -14.54
C VAL A 82 -11.92 -7.44 -15.25
N VAL A 83 -12.42 -6.47 -14.51
CA VAL A 83 -13.19 -5.36 -15.07
C VAL A 83 -12.24 -4.33 -15.64
N LYS A 84 -12.37 -4.05 -16.93
CA LYS A 84 -11.57 -3.00 -17.58
C LYS A 84 -12.17 -1.62 -17.34
N VAL A 85 -11.33 -0.67 -16.96
CA VAL A 85 -11.65 0.76 -16.88
C VAL A 85 -10.74 1.58 -17.78
N THR A 86 -11.16 2.80 -18.08
CA THR A 86 -10.36 3.73 -18.88
C THR A 86 -9.09 4.11 -18.12
N ASP A 87 -7.97 4.14 -18.83
CA ASP A 87 -6.73 4.64 -18.25
C ASP A 87 -6.82 6.17 -18.10
N GLY A 88 -6.88 6.61 -16.87
CA GLY A 88 -6.84 8.02 -16.51
C GLY A 88 -5.42 8.55 -16.44
N SER A 89 -4.60 8.31 -17.48
CA SER A 89 -3.28 8.92 -17.56
C SER A 89 -3.39 10.45 -17.60
N ARG A 90 -2.34 11.16 -17.17
CA ARG A 90 -2.34 12.61 -16.97
C ARG A 90 -2.67 13.45 -18.21
N ASP A 91 -2.58 12.83 -19.37
CA ASP A 91 -2.60 13.56 -20.64
C ASP A 91 -4.02 13.89 -21.14
N THR A 92 -5.06 13.36 -20.50
CA THR A 92 -6.44 13.59 -20.96
C THR A 92 -7.41 13.71 -19.78
N THR A 93 -7.82 14.92 -19.46
CA THR A 93 -8.82 15.18 -18.41
C THR A 93 -10.12 14.37 -18.60
N TRP A 94 -10.54 14.17 -19.85
CA TRP A 94 -11.71 13.34 -20.18
C TRP A 94 -11.54 11.88 -19.81
N ALA A 95 -10.34 11.31 -19.95
CA ALA A 95 -10.06 9.94 -19.55
C ALA A 95 -10.17 9.80 -18.02
N LEU A 96 -9.67 10.77 -17.26
CA LEU A 96 -9.82 10.82 -15.80
C LEU A 96 -11.28 10.89 -15.38
N VAL A 97 -12.08 11.78 -16.00
CA VAL A 97 -13.51 11.92 -15.71
C VAL A 97 -14.25 10.61 -16.01
N ARG A 98 -13.97 10.00 -17.15
CA ARG A 98 -14.57 8.70 -17.53
C ARG A 98 -14.19 7.59 -16.55
N SER A 99 -12.90 7.51 -16.19
CA SER A 99 -12.41 6.56 -15.20
C SER A 99 -13.10 6.76 -13.84
N PHE A 100 -13.27 8.01 -13.40
CA PHE A 100 -13.97 8.34 -12.18
C PHE A 100 -15.40 7.79 -12.18
N PHE A 101 -16.20 8.05 -13.21
CA PHE A 101 -17.59 7.56 -13.28
C PHE A 101 -17.68 6.03 -13.38
N GLN A 102 -16.75 5.40 -14.09
CA GLN A 102 -16.66 3.94 -14.14
C GLN A 102 -16.38 3.35 -12.77
N LEU A 103 -15.37 3.87 -12.06
CA LEU A 103 -15.00 3.42 -10.72
C LEU A 103 -16.10 3.71 -9.70
N TRP A 104 -16.71 4.88 -9.77
CA TRP A 104 -17.87 5.22 -8.93
C TRP A 104 -19.00 4.21 -9.09
N ARG A 105 -19.38 3.89 -10.33
CA ARG A 105 -20.42 2.90 -10.62
C ARG A 105 -20.04 1.51 -10.09
N ILE A 106 -18.79 1.08 -10.29
CA ILE A 106 -18.30 -0.21 -9.80
C ILE A 106 -18.38 -0.27 -8.27
N ILE A 107 -17.80 0.71 -7.57
CA ILE A 107 -17.75 0.75 -6.10
C ILE A 107 -19.17 0.79 -5.53
N ARG A 108 -20.04 1.63 -6.10
CA ARG A 108 -21.44 1.75 -5.65
C ARG A 108 -22.25 0.46 -5.87
N SER A 109 -22.05 -0.24 -6.99
CA SER A 109 -22.79 -1.46 -7.32
C SER A 109 -22.28 -2.68 -6.57
N ARG A 110 -20.95 -2.80 -6.42
CA ARG A 110 -20.31 -3.97 -5.79
C ARG A 110 -20.26 -3.85 -4.27
N ARG A 111 -20.28 -2.62 -3.73
CA ARG A 111 -20.23 -2.33 -2.30
C ARG A 111 -19.12 -3.11 -1.59
N PRO A 112 -17.85 -2.97 -2.01
CA PRO A 112 -16.76 -3.67 -1.37
C PRO A 112 -16.61 -3.22 0.09
N ASP A 113 -16.12 -4.11 0.93
CA ASP A 113 -15.79 -3.82 2.32
C ASP A 113 -14.37 -3.26 2.44
N LEU A 114 -13.55 -3.52 1.41
CA LEU A 114 -12.15 -3.08 1.33
C LEU A 114 -11.78 -2.79 -0.14
N VAL A 115 -11.08 -1.68 -0.37
CA VAL A 115 -10.46 -1.35 -1.66
C VAL A 115 -8.94 -1.33 -1.49
N VAL A 116 -8.24 -2.08 -2.33
CA VAL A 116 -6.77 -2.21 -2.32
C VAL A 116 -6.22 -1.77 -3.66
N SER A 117 -5.16 -0.98 -3.65
CA SER A 117 -4.48 -0.58 -4.89
C SER A 117 -2.96 -0.60 -4.74
N THR A 118 -2.28 -1.03 -5.81
CA THR A 118 -0.82 -1.03 -5.91
C THR A 118 -0.28 0.15 -6.73
N GLY A 119 -1.15 1.03 -7.25
CA GLY A 119 -0.64 2.22 -7.90
C GLY A 119 -1.48 2.82 -9.02
N ALA A 120 -0.90 3.86 -9.61
CA ALA A 120 -1.40 4.69 -10.70
C ALA A 120 -2.64 5.53 -10.35
N ALA A 121 -3.01 6.43 -11.28
CA ALA A 121 -4.13 7.35 -11.09
C ALA A 121 -5.48 6.66 -10.87
N PRO A 122 -5.85 5.58 -11.58
CA PRO A 122 -7.10 4.87 -11.34
C PRO A 122 -7.20 4.29 -9.93
N GLY A 123 -6.08 3.78 -9.39
CA GLY A 123 -6.02 3.30 -8.01
C GLY A 123 -6.26 4.42 -7.00
N ALA A 124 -5.61 5.57 -7.19
CA ALA A 124 -5.82 6.73 -6.32
C ALA A 124 -7.27 7.22 -6.37
N LEU A 125 -7.87 7.35 -7.55
CA LEU A 125 -9.28 7.71 -7.72
C LEU A 125 -10.21 6.74 -6.99
N ALA A 126 -9.95 5.45 -7.10
CA ALA A 126 -10.76 4.43 -6.43
C ALA A 126 -10.71 4.56 -4.90
N LEU A 127 -9.53 4.86 -4.33
CA LEU A 127 -9.41 5.09 -2.89
C LEU A 127 -10.20 6.33 -2.45
N TYR A 128 -10.12 7.43 -3.19
CA TYR A 128 -10.94 8.62 -2.89
C TYR A 128 -12.42 8.32 -2.93
N ILE A 129 -12.90 7.63 -3.97
CA ILE A 129 -14.30 7.23 -4.10
C ILE A 129 -14.70 6.31 -2.94
N ALA A 130 -13.87 5.32 -2.61
CA ALA A 130 -14.11 4.40 -1.50
C ALA A 130 -14.27 5.14 -0.17
N LYS A 131 -13.40 6.12 0.10
CA LYS A 131 -13.49 6.95 1.31
C LYS A 131 -14.78 7.75 1.38
N LEU A 132 -15.26 8.30 0.27
CA LEU A 132 -16.55 9.00 0.21
C LEU A 132 -17.73 8.08 0.56
N HIS A 133 -17.57 6.77 0.39
CA HIS A 133 -18.57 5.75 0.75
C HIS A 133 -18.31 5.08 2.12
N GLY A 134 -17.32 5.57 2.90
CA GLY A 134 -16.96 4.98 4.20
C GLY A 134 -16.30 3.61 4.11
N ILE A 135 -15.79 3.22 2.94
CA ILE A 135 -15.15 1.94 2.68
C ILE A 135 -13.68 2.01 3.12
N ARG A 136 -13.15 0.93 3.71
CA ARG A 136 -11.74 0.84 4.09
C ARG A 136 -10.84 0.79 2.85
N THR A 137 -9.64 1.35 2.99
CA THR A 137 -8.73 1.53 1.87
C THR A 137 -7.29 1.18 2.24
N ILE A 138 -6.60 0.47 1.34
CA ILE A 138 -5.18 0.17 1.44
C ILE A 138 -4.49 0.63 0.16
N TRP A 139 -3.45 1.44 0.33
CA TRP A 139 -2.51 1.79 -0.73
C TRP A 139 -1.20 1.06 -0.50
N ILE A 140 -0.67 0.44 -1.54
CA ILE A 140 0.66 -0.16 -1.55
C ILE A 140 1.45 0.52 -2.66
N ASP A 141 2.44 1.33 -2.30
CA ASP A 141 3.25 2.01 -3.28
C ASP A 141 4.20 1.03 -3.99
N SER A 142 4.46 1.27 -5.28
CA SER A 142 5.27 0.35 -6.09
C SER A 142 6.72 0.27 -5.61
N VAL A 143 7.32 -0.89 -5.77
CA VAL A 143 8.75 -1.11 -5.51
C VAL A 143 9.65 -0.21 -6.36
N ALA A 144 9.17 0.26 -7.51
CA ALA A 144 9.90 1.18 -8.36
C ALA A 144 10.15 2.56 -7.72
N ASN A 145 9.42 2.91 -6.67
CA ASN A 145 9.52 4.20 -5.97
C ASN A 145 10.46 4.09 -4.76
N SER A 146 11.76 3.91 -5.02
CA SER A 146 12.76 3.70 -3.97
C SER A 146 13.11 4.96 -3.18
N ASP A 147 13.11 6.11 -3.81
CA ASP A 147 13.61 7.35 -3.22
C ASP A 147 12.51 8.16 -2.52
N GLU A 148 11.31 8.13 -3.08
CA GLU A 148 10.13 8.81 -2.58
C GLU A 148 8.85 8.11 -3.04
N LEU A 149 7.72 8.38 -2.38
CA LEU A 149 6.42 7.89 -2.84
C LEU A 149 6.09 8.36 -4.24
N SER A 150 5.39 7.52 -4.99
CA SER A 150 4.77 7.93 -6.25
C SER A 150 3.90 9.18 -6.07
N LEU A 151 3.63 9.90 -7.15
CA LEU A 151 2.72 11.05 -7.11
C LEU A 151 1.32 10.65 -6.62
N SER A 152 0.83 9.50 -7.08
CA SER A 152 -0.45 8.94 -6.63
C SER A 152 -0.40 8.55 -5.16
N GLY A 153 0.70 7.93 -4.71
CA GLY A 153 0.93 7.59 -3.31
C GLY A 153 0.94 8.82 -2.41
N ARG A 154 1.63 9.89 -2.83
CA ARG A 154 1.62 11.18 -2.12
C ARG A 154 0.21 11.79 -2.01
N ALA A 155 -0.58 11.68 -3.06
CA ALA A 155 -1.96 12.18 -3.05
C ALA A 155 -2.83 11.40 -2.04
N VAL A 156 -2.73 10.07 -2.00
CA VAL A 156 -3.63 9.24 -1.18
C VAL A 156 -3.13 8.96 0.24
N ARG A 157 -1.87 9.23 0.58
CA ARG A 157 -1.28 8.88 1.89
C ARG A 157 -2.03 9.43 3.11
N ASN A 158 -2.76 10.55 2.93
CA ASN A 158 -3.55 11.19 3.98
C ASN A 158 -5.00 10.71 4.00
N VAL A 159 -5.40 9.96 2.98
CA VAL A 159 -6.78 9.51 2.73
C VAL A 159 -6.89 8.01 2.97
N ALA A 160 -5.89 7.22 2.59
CA ALA A 160 -5.87 5.79 2.80
C ALA A 160 -5.84 5.44 4.29
N ASP A 161 -6.61 4.44 4.71
CA ASP A 161 -6.58 3.94 6.08
C ASP A 161 -5.25 3.25 6.39
N LEU A 162 -4.66 2.61 5.39
CA LEU A 162 -3.33 2.02 5.47
C LEU A 162 -2.56 2.37 4.20
N CYS A 163 -1.39 3.00 4.36
CA CYS A 163 -0.49 3.32 3.27
C CYS A 163 0.83 2.56 3.48
N LEU A 164 1.14 1.68 2.54
CA LEU A 164 2.33 0.82 2.59
C LEU A 164 3.37 1.30 1.58
N THR A 165 4.62 1.21 1.98
CA THR A 165 5.78 1.31 1.10
C THR A 165 6.57 0.01 1.12
N GLN A 166 7.26 -0.29 0.04
CA GLN A 166 8.14 -1.44 -0.07
C GLN A 166 9.59 -1.12 0.34
N TRP A 167 9.81 0.09 0.88
CA TRP A 167 11.12 0.59 1.26
C TRP A 167 11.15 1.02 2.73
N PRO A 168 11.97 0.36 3.58
CA PRO A 168 11.98 0.63 5.03
C PRO A 168 12.39 2.06 5.37
N HIS A 169 13.29 2.65 4.60
CA HIS A 169 13.75 4.02 4.82
C HIS A 169 12.67 5.09 4.55
N LEU A 170 11.70 4.81 3.67
CA LEU A 170 10.56 5.71 3.47
C LEU A 170 9.60 5.64 4.66
N ALA A 171 9.34 4.45 5.18
CA ALA A 171 8.50 4.28 6.36
C ALA A 171 9.11 4.93 7.62
N SER A 172 10.45 4.96 7.73
CA SER A 172 11.12 5.63 8.85
C SER A 172 11.03 7.17 8.80
N ARG A 173 10.86 7.73 7.60
CA ARG A 173 10.76 9.19 7.37
C ARG A 173 9.33 9.74 7.51
N ASP A 174 8.32 8.90 7.31
CA ASP A 174 6.91 9.31 7.38
C ASP A 174 6.09 8.33 8.23
N ARG A 175 5.60 8.79 9.38
CA ARG A 175 4.80 7.98 10.31
C ARG A 175 3.49 7.44 9.74
N ARG A 176 3.03 7.96 8.63
CA ARG A 176 1.82 7.49 7.92
C ARG A 176 2.09 6.29 7.04
N LEU A 177 3.36 6.03 6.74
CA LEU A 177 3.78 4.88 5.96
C LEU A 177 4.10 3.71 6.88
N ARG A 178 3.76 2.51 6.41
CA ARG A 178 4.15 1.26 7.06
C ARG A 178 4.96 0.41 6.09
N TYR A 179 5.86 -0.35 6.63
CA TYR A 179 6.67 -1.31 5.90
C TYR A 179 6.48 -2.71 6.51
N PHE A 180 6.04 -3.66 5.71
CA PHE A 180 5.87 -5.07 6.10
C PHE A 180 6.63 -6.03 5.18
N GLY A 181 7.60 -5.54 4.46
CA GLY A 181 8.34 -6.31 3.48
C GLY A 181 8.09 -5.83 2.04
N ARG A 182 8.65 -6.57 1.09
CA ARG A 182 8.50 -6.33 -0.35
C ARG A 182 7.60 -7.38 -0.97
N VAL A 183 6.88 -6.99 -2.00
CA VAL A 183 6.00 -7.88 -2.77
C VAL A 183 6.77 -8.54 -3.94
N LEU A 184 7.86 -7.92 -4.38
CA LEU A 184 8.75 -8.41 -5.45
C LEU A 184 10.06 -8.90 -4.89
#